data_56062d6e03133637d7b578d2a1bd89a0
#
_entry.id   56062d6e03133637d7b578d2a1bd89a0
#
_cell.length_a   1.000
_cell.length_b   1.000
_cell.length_c   1.000
_cell.angle_alpha   90.00
_cell.angle_beta   90.00
_cell.angle_gamma   90.00
#
_symmetry.space_group_name_H-M   'P 1'
#
loop_
_entity.id
_entity.type
_entity.pdbx_description
1 polymer ?
#
loop_
_entity_poly.entity_id
_entity_poly.type
_entity_poly.pdbx_seq_one_letter_code
_entity_poly.pdbx_strand_id
1 'polypeptide(L)'
;MSDPDSIYNWRRLDDRITTSGQPTEPQLADIHALGVRHIINLGLHSHEKALPDEAASVSRLGMTYIHIPVDFQKPTNRDFDQFCSAMEQLKEVPVHVHCIANYRVSAFFYRYRRDVLGMDEAQARADMEQVWRPNGAWATFVGR
;
A
#
# COMPACT_ATOMS: atom_id res chain seq x y z
N MET A 1 20.56 5.47 -3.72
CA MET A 1 20.27 4.73 -2.49
C MET A 1 19.44 3.50 -2.83
N SER A 2 19.80 2.36 -2.28
CA SER A 2 19.09 1.11 -2.56
C SER A 2 17.76 1.04 -1.81
N ASP A 3 16.77 0.39 -2.41
CA ASP A 3 15.52 0.13 -1.74
C ASP A 3 15.72 -0.82 -0.55
N PRO A 4 14.95 -0.65 0.54
CA PRO A 4 15.00 -1.56 1.69
C PRO A 4 14.20 -2.82 1.40
N ASP A 5 14.68 -3.63 0.44
CA ASP A 5 13.95 -4.79 -0.08
C ASP A 5 13.90 -5.96 0.91
N SER A 6 14.53 -5.83 2.08
CA SER A 6 14.35 -6.78 3.18
C SER A 6 12.99 -6.62 3.86
N ILE A 7 12.29 -5.51 3.62
CA ILE A 7 10.92 -5.33 4.12
C ILE A 7 10.02 -6.35 3.42
N TYR A 8 9.16 -7.00 4.19
CA TYR A 8 8.34 -8.11 3.71
C TYR A 8 7.51 -7.72 2.48
N ASN A 9 7.63 -8.50 1.41
CA ASN A 9 6.93 -8.29 0.13
C ASN A 9 7.10 -6.88 -0.43
N TRP A 10 8.31 -6.34 -0.33
CA TRP A 10 8.64 -5.03 -0.90
C TRP A 10 8.46 -5.02 -2.41
N ARG A 11 7.79 -3.98 -2.92
CA ARG A 11 7.67 -3.74 -4.36
C ARG A 11 7.75 -2.24 -4.64
N ARG A 12 8.58 -1.87 -5.60
CA ARG A 12 8.61 -0.51 -6.13
C ARG A 12 7.76 -0.48 -7.41
N LEU A 13 6.73 0.36 -7.46
CA LEU A 13 5.86 0.45 -8.63
C LEU A 13 6.38 1.46 -9.66
N ASP A 14 6.97 2.56 -9.20
CA ASP A 14 7.59 3.58 -10.06
C ASP A 14 8.54 4.43 -9.24
N ASP A 15 8.99 5.57 -9.79
CA ASP A 15 9.96 6.43 -9.12
C ASP A 15 9.43 6.98 -7.79
N ARG A 16 8.12 7.04 -7.62
CA ARG A 16 7.46 7.75 -6.52
C ARG A 16 6.73 6.79 -5.56
N ILE A 17 6.27 5.64 -6.03
CA ILE A 17 5.41 4.74 -5.25
C ILE A 17 6.15 3.47 -4.88
N THR A 18 6.20 3.19 -3.58
CA THR A 18 6.70 1.93 -3.04
C THR A 18 5.62 1.26 -2.21
N THR A 19 5.65 -0.05 -2.13
CA THR A 19 4.66 -0.84 -1.41
C THR A 19 5.31 -1.98 -0.65
N SER A 20 4.63 -2.49 0.37
CA SER A 20 5.15 -3.63 1.13
C SER A 20 4.07 -4.26 2.00
N GLY A 21 4.43 -5.35 2.69
CA GLY A 21 3.74 -5.80 3.87
C GLY A 21 4.08 -4.90 5.04
N GLN A 22 3.78 -5.34 6.26
CA GLN A 22 3.96 -4.51 7.46
C GLN A 22 5.44 -4.22 7.73
N PRO A 23 5.88 -2.96 7.67
CA PRO A 23 7.23 -2.60 8.08
C PRO A 23 7.36 -2.63 9.61
N THR A 24 8.55 -2.94 10.09
CA THR A 24 8.89 -2.76 11.50
C THR A 24 9.20 -1.28 11.76
N GLU A 25 9.34 -0.90 13.03
CA GLU A 25 9.70 0.48 13.35
C GLU A 25 11.04 0.90 12.73
N PRO A 26 12.13 0.12 12.85
CA PRO A 26 13.37 0.47 12.16
C PRO A 26 13.22 0.56 10.64
N GLN A 27 12.38 -0.28 10.05
CA GLN A 27 12.16 -0.25 8.60
C GLN A 27 11.43 1.00 8.14
N LEU A 28 10.59 1.60 9.00
CA LEU A 28 9.97 2.89 8.68
C LEU A 28 11.05 3.97 8.51
N ALA A 29 12.11 3.93 9.29
CA ALA A 29 13.24 4.86 9.13
C ALA A 29 13.94 4.62 7.78
N ASP A 30 14.07 3.38 7.34
CA ASP A 30 14.66 3.07 6.04
C ASP A 30 13.80 3.63 4.89
N ILE A 31 12.48 3.56 5.03
CA ILE A 31 11.56 4.14 4.06
C ILE A 31 11.71 5.67 4.03
N HIS A 32 11.80 6.30 5.20
CA HIS A 32 12.03 7.74 5.31
C HIS A 32 13.32 8.15 4.61
N ALA A 33 14.35 7.31 4.70
CA ALA A 33 15.65 7.60 4.08
C ALA A 33 15.60 7.65 2.55
N LEU A 34 14.55 7.05 1.93
CA LEU A 34 14.34 7.12 0.48
C LEU A 34 13.77 8.47 0.03
N GLY A 35 13.39 9.34 0.96
CA GLY A 35 12.72 10.60 0.64
C GLY A 35 11.21 10.54 0.82
N VAL A 36 10.67 9.41 1.27
CA VAL A 36 9.24 9.26 1.53
C VAL A 36 8.86 10.07 2.76
N ARG A 37 7.72 10.78 2.68
CA ARG A 37 7.19 11.59 3.78
C ARG A 37 5.74 11.27 4.10
N HIS A 38 5.14 10.31 3.38
CA HIS A 38 3.73 9.96 3.53
C HIS A 38 3.58 8.44 3.52
N ILE A 39 2.90 7.91 4.53
CA ILE A 39 2.64 6.47 4.68
C ILE A 39 1.13 6.25 4.63
N ILE A 40 0.67 5.33 3.79
CA ILE A 40 -0.72 4.87 3.77
C ILE A 40 -0.74 3.41 4.22
N ASN A 41 -1.56 3.11 5.22
CA ASN A 41 -1.72 1.76 5.74
C ASN A 41 -3.13 1.25 5.49
N LEU A 42 -3.26 0.17 4.72
CA LEU A 42 -4.53 -0.50 4.47
C LEU A 42 -4.78 -1.66 5.43
N GLY A 43 -3.84 -1.96 6.30
CA GLY A 43 -3.98 -3.04 7.28
C GLY A 43 -4.79 -2.62 8.49
N LEU A 44 -5.16 -3.61 9.31
CA LEU A 44 -5.90 -3.35 10.53
C LEU A 44 -4.92 -3.22 11.71
N HIS A 45 -5.15 -2.23 12.58
CA HIS A 45 -4.33 -2.07 13.79
C HIS A 45 -4.47 -3.24 14.75
N SER A 46 -5.56 -4.00 14.63
CA SER A 46 -5.82 -5.16 15.49
C SER A 46 -5.04 -6.41 15.08
N HIS A 47 -4.36 -6.39 13.93
CA HIS A 47 -3.60 -7.55 13.49
C HIS A 47 -2.37 -7.73 14.38
N GLU A 48 -2.01 -9.00 14.65
CA GLU A 48 -0.89 -9.30 15.54
C GLU A 48 0.46 -8.75 15.07
N LYS A 49 0.63 -8.58 13.73
CA LYS A 49 1.85 -8.02 13.15
C LYS A 49 1.84 -6.50 13.07
N ALA A 50 0.72 -5.87 13.36
CA ALA A 50 0.64 -4.41 13.34
C ALA A 50 1.52 -3.82 14.45
N LEU A 51 2.07 -2.62 14.19
CA LEU A 51 2.84 -1.92 15.22
C LEU A 51 1.88 -1.46 16.35
N PRO A 52 2.36 -1.41 17.59
CA PRO A 52 1.51 -0.98 18.71
C PRO A 52 0.90 0.41 18.52
N ASP A 53 1.65 1.35 17.90
CA ASP A 53 1.14 2.69 17.62
C ASP A 53 1.89 3.22 16.40
N GLU A 54 1.46 2.78 15.22
CA GLU A 54 2.15 3.15 13.98
C GLU A 54 2.04 4.65 13.71
N ALA A 55 0.92 5.28 14.04
CA ALA A 55 0.76 6.71 13.85
C ALA A 55 1.85 7.50 14.57
N ALA A 56 2.14 7.12 15.82
CA ALA A 56 3.21 7.76 16.58
C ALA A 56 4.58 7.47 15.99
N SER A 57 4.82 6.21 15.58
CA SER A 57 6.11 5.83 14.98
C SER A 57 6.39 6.61 13.70
N VAL A 58 5.38 6.76 12.84
CA VAL A 58 5.47 7.52 11.59
C VAL A 58 5.68 9.01 11.88
N SER A 59 4.91 9.55 12.82
CA SER A 59 4.98 10.97 13.19
C SER A 59 6.36 11.34 13.76
N ARG A 60 6.96 10.46 14.55
CA ARG A 60 8.28 10.70 15.12
C ARG A 60 9.36 10.85 14.05
N LEU A 61 9.14 10.26 12.88
CA LEU A 61 10.07 10.38 11.74
C LEU A 61 9.75 11.58 10.85
N GLY A 62 8.75 12.40 11.21
CA GLY A 62 8.38 13.56 10.42
C GLY A 62 7.57 13.21 9.18
N MET A 63 6.93 12.04 9.16
CA MET A 63 6.07 11.63 8.06
C MET A 63 4.60 11.74 8.45
N THR A 64 3.71 11.89 7.45
CA THR A 64 2.27 11.84 7.69
C THR A 64 1.77 10.40 7.57
N TYR A 65 0.69 10.09 8.29
CA TYR A 65 0.13 8.76 8.34
C TYR A 65 -1.34 8.80 7.97
N ILE A 66 -1.71 8.02 6.94
CA ILE A 66 -3.10 7.89 6.50
C ILE A 66 -3.48 6.43 6.71
N HIS A 67 -4.50 6.18 7.55
CA HIS A 67 -4.98 4.83 7.82
C HIS A 67 -6.32 4.62 7.16
N ILE A 68 -6.38 3.66 6.24
CA ILE A 68 -7.62 3.24 5.58
C ILE A 68 -7.78 1.76 5.91
N PRO A 69 -8.42 1.43 7.05
CA PRO A 69 -8.53 0.02 7.46
C PRO A 69 -9.44 -0.75 6.52
N VAL A 70 -8.86 -1.74 5.84
CA VAL A 70 -9.58 -2.58 4.89
C VAL A 70 -9.73 -3.98 5.49
N ASP A 71 -10.96 -4.40 5.72
CA ASP A 71 -11.24 -5.76 6.20
C ASP A 71 -10.86 -6.75 5.09
N PHE A 72 -9.94 -7.64 5.37
CA PHE A 72 -9.48 -8.60 4.38
C PHE A 72 -10.60 -9.53 3.90
N GLN A 73 -11.60 -9.76 4.74
CA GLN A 73 -12.73 -10.61 4.37
C GLN A 73 -13.78 -9.89 3.54
N LYS A 74 -13.74 -8.54 3.52
CA LYS A 74 -14.78 -7.75 2.88
C LYS A 74 -14.26 -6.39 2.42
N PRO A 75 -13.44 -6.36 1.34
CA PRO A 75 -13.04 -5.07 0.77
C PRO A 75 -14.25 -4.38 0.16
N THR A 76 -14.31 -3.04 0.27
CA THR A 76 -15.46 -2.27 -0.20
C THR A 76 -15.04 -1.19 -1.20
N ASN A 77 -16.00 -0.76 -2.03
CA ASN A 77 -15.78 0.38 -2.92
C ASN A 77 -15.53 1.67 -2.15
N ARG A 78 -16.11 1.82 -0.97
CA ARG A 78 -15.85 2.97 -0.12
C ARG A 78 -14.39 3.04 0.31
N ASP A 79 -13.81 1.90 0.68
CA ASP A 79 -12.39 1.82 1.01
C ASP A 79 -11.55 2.23 -0.19
N PHE A 80 -11.93 1.75 -1.37
CA PHE A 80 -11.22 2.08 -2.60
C PHE A 80 -11.32 3.57 -2.92
N ASP A 81 -12.50 4.18 -2.74
CA ASP A 81 -12.68 5.61 -2.98
C ASP A 81 -11.82 6.44 -2.04
N GLN A 82 -11.70 6.04 -0.76
CA GLN A 82 -10.81 6.70 0.19
C GLN A 82 -9.35 6.60 -0.25
N PHE A 83 -8.95 5.44 -0.75
CA PHE A 83 -7.61 5.22 -1.27
C PHE A 83 -7.34 6.13 -2.49
N CYS A 84 -8.27 6.21 -3.41
CA CYS A 84 -8.13 7.08 -4.59
C CYS A 84 -7.98 8.53 -4.20
N SER A 85 -8.76 8.99 -3.21
CA SER A 85 -8.66 10.38 -2.71
C SER A 85 -7.30 10.65 -2.11
N ALA A 86 -6.77 9.72 -1.32
CA ALA A 86 -5.44 9.86 -0.72
C ALA A 86 -4.36 9.92 -1.80
N MET A 87 -4.44 9.02 -2.80
CA MET A 87 -3.47 9.01 -3.89
C MET A 87 -3.52 10.29 -4.71
N GLU A 88 -4.70 10.86 -4.94
CA GLU A 88 -4.84 12.12 -5.65
C GLU A 88 -4.17 13.27 -4.89
N GLN A 89 -4.33 13.31 -3.57
CA GLN A 89 -3.67 14.31 -2.74
C GLN A 89 -2.16 14.21 -2.77
N LEU A 90 -1.63 13.00 -2.98
CA LEU A 90 -0.19 12.73 -2.93
C LEU A 90 0.41 12.46 -4.32
N LYS A 91 -0.25 12.90 -5.37
CA LYS A 91 0.08 12.50 -6.75
C LYS A 91 1.45 12.98 -7.24
N GLU A 92 2.08 13.94 -6.57
CA GLU A 92 3.36 14.49 -7.01
C GLU A 92 4.49 14.29 -6.00
N VAL A 93 4.26 13.49 -4.98
CA VAL A 93 5.26 13.26 -3.92
C VAL A 93 5.48 11.77 -3.70
N PRO A 94 6.67 11.39 -3.19
CA PRO A 94 6.89 9.97 -2.86
C PRO A 94 5.94 9.50 -1.76
N VAL A 95 5.39 8.30 -1.94
CA VAL A 95 4.46 7.70 -1.00
C VAL A 95 4.77 6.22 -0.84
N HIS A 96 4.66 5.72 0.39
CA HIS A 96 4.75 4.30 0.67
C HIS A 96 3.40 3.79 1.16
N VAL A 97 2.92 2.71 0.56
CA VAL A 97 1.62 2.12 0.90
C VAL A 97 1.84 0.69 1.35
N HIS A 98 1.30 0.33 2.50
CA HIS A 98 1.47 -1.03 3.00
C HIS A 98 0.17 -1.57 3.61
N CYS A 99 0.17 -2.86 3.85
CA CYS A 99 -0.81 -3.55 4.70
C CYS A 99 -0.03 -4.59 5.50
N ILE A 100 -0.52 -5.80 5.65
CA ILE A 100 0.22 -6.83 6.41
C ILE A 100 1.15 -7.64 5.48
N ALA A 101 0.64 -8.05 4.31
CA ALA A 101 1.39 -8.89 3.36
C ALA A 101 1.44 -8.32 1.94
N ASN A 102 1.08 -7.07 1.74
CA ASN A 102 0.97 -6.41 0.43
C ASN A 102 -0.19 -6.93 -0.43
N TYR A 103 -1.03 -7.81 0.07
CA TYR A 103 -2.14 -8.38 -0.70
C TYR A 103 -3.20 -7.33 -1.01
N ARG A 104 -3.69 -6.63 0.02
CA ARG A 104 -4.68 -5.56 -0.14
C ARG A 104 -4.13 -4.43 -1.01
N VAL A 105 -2.89 -4.05 -0.76
CA VAL A 105 -2.23 -2.96 -1.48
C VAL A 105 -2.12 -3.28 -2.96
N SER A 106 -1.62 -4.46 -3.30
CA SER A 106 -1.42 -4.84 -4.70
C SER A 106 -2.74 -4.89 -5.46
N ALA A 107 -3.81 -5.39 -4.84
CA ALA A 107 -5.13 -5.42 -5.44
C ALA A 107 -5.70 -4.01 -5.63
N PHE A 108 -5.52 -3.12 -4.64
CA PHE A 108 -5.96 -1.73 -4.75
C PHE A 108 -5.21 -1.01 -5.87
N PHE A 109 -3.90 -1.19 -5.98
CA PHE A 109 -3.14 -0.57 -7.06
C PHE A 109 -3.49 -1.13 -8.42
N TYR A 110 -3.77 -2.44 -8.52
CA TYR A 110 -4.24 -3.00 -9.79
C TYR A 110 -5.49 -2.26 -10.27
N ARG A 111 -6.48 -2.13 -9.39
CA ARG A 111 -7.73 -1.48 -9.72
C ARG A 111 -7.52 0.02 -10.00
N TYR A 112 -6.72 0.69 -9.17
CA TYR A 112 -6.42 2.12 -9.33
C TYR A 112 -5.71 2.41 -10.65
N ARG A 113 -4.69 1.62 -10.95
CA ARG A 113 -3.91 1.83 -12.17
C ARG A 113 -4.72 1.55 -13.42
N ARG A 114 -5.57 0.52 -13.39
CA ARG A 114 -6.44 0.17 -14.52
C ARG A 114 -7.57 1.19 -14.69
N ASP A 115 -8.30 1.48 -13.60
CA ASP A 115 -9.57 2.21 -13.68
C ASP A 115 -9.40 3.72 -13.59
N VAL A 116 -8.41 4.20 -12.83
CA VAL A 116 -8.22 5.64 -12.61
C VAL A 116 -7.12 6.20 -13.50
N LEU A 117 -5.99 5.52 -13.59
CA LEU A 117 -4.85 6.01 -14.38
C LEU A 117 -4.88 5.55 -15.83
N GLY A 118 -5.75 4.61 -16.18
CA GLY A 118 -5.83 4.10 -17.55
C GLY A 118 -4.62 3.30 -17.99
N MET A 119 -3.91 2.69 -17.06
CA MET A 119 -2.77 1.84 -17.39
C MET A 119 -3.23 0.58 -18.12
N ASP A 120 -2.37 0.04 -18.99
CA ASP A 120 -2.62 -1.25 -19.64
C ASP A 120 -2.95 -2.30 -18.59
N GLU A 121 -4.09 -3.00 -18.79
CA GLU A 121 -4.60 -3.97 -17.82
C GLU A 121 -3.61 -5.12 -17.61
N ALA A 122 -3.00 -5.60 -18.68
CA ALA A 122 -2.06 -6.71 -18.58
C ALA A 122 -0.84 -6.36 -17.72
N GLN A 123 -0.35 -5.13 -17.84
CA GLN A 123 0.78 -4.66 -17.04
C GLN A 123 0.37 -4.52 -15.57
N ALA A 124 -0.78 -3.89 -15.31
CA ALA A 124 -1.27 -3.72 -13.94
C ALA A 124 -1.49 -5.08 -13.27
N ARG A 125 -2.04 -6.05 -14.01
CA ARG A 125 -2.27 -7.40 -13.51
C ARG A 125 -0.95 -8.13 -13.24
N ALA A 126 0.02 -8.02 -14.14
CA ALA A 126 1.31 -8.68 -13.97
C ALA A 126 2.00 -8.21 -12.69
N ASP A 127 1.94 -6.91 -12.40
CA ASP A 127 2.53 -6.35 -11.18
C ASP A 127 1.82 -6.90 -9.93
N MET A 128 0.48 -6.95 -9.95
CA MET A 128 -0.29 -7.51 -8.84
C MET A 128 0.05 -8.98 -8.63
N GLU A 129 0.15 -9.76 -9.70
CA GLU A 129 0.38 -11.20 -9.61
C GLU A 129 1.79 -11.55 -9.19
N GLN A 130 2.71 -10.60 -9.14
CA GLN A 130 4.00 -10.83 -8.50
C GLN A 130 3.87 -10.93 -6.97
N VAL A 131 2.77 -10.44 -6.42
CA VAL A 131 2.48 -10.55 -4.99
C VAL A 131 1.52 -11.70 -4.72
N TRP A 132 0.39 -11.75 -5.42
CA TRP A 132 -0.60 -12.81 -5.26
C TRP A 132 -1.63 -12.77 -6.39
N ARG A 133 -2.42 -13.84 -6.48
CA ARG A 133 -3.58 -13.90 -7.38
C ARG A 133 -4.84 -13.84 -6.54
N PRO A 134 -5.57 -12.71 -6.56
CA PRO A 134 -6.77 -12.57 -5.75
C PRO A 134 -7.81 -13.65 -6.05
N ASN A 135 -8.49 -14.10 -5.00
CA ASN A 135 -9.57 -15.07 -5.09
C ASN A 135 -10.72 -14.63 -4.19
N GLY A 136 -11.88 -15.33 -4.31
CA GLY A 136 -13.04 -15.04 -3.47
C GLY A 136 -13.49 -13.59 -3.57
N ALA A 137 -13.71 -12.96 -2.43
CA ALA A 137 -14.17 -11.57 -2.37
C ALA A 137 -13.20 -10.63 -3.10
N TRP A 138 -11.91 -10.92 -3.06
CA TRP A 138 -10.92 -10.07 -3.72
C TRP A 138 -10.95 -10.20 -5.24
N ALA A 139 -11.23 -11.39 -5.78
CA ALA A 139 -11.41 -11.54 -7.21
C ALA A 139 -12.59 -10.70 -7.70
N THR A 140 -13.68 -10.69 -6.94
CA THR A 140 -14.84 -9.85 -7.24
C THR A 140 -14.48 -8.37 -7.14
N PHE A 141 -13.75 -8.00 -6.09
CA PHE A 141 -13.36 -6.61 -5.85
C PHE A 141 -12.52 -6.04 -6.99
N VAL A 142 -11.58 -6.81 -7.52
CA VAL A 142 -10.75 -6.34 -8.64
C VAL A 142 -11.46 -6.43 -9.99
N GLY A 143 -12.63 -7.03 -10.04
CA GLY A 143 -13.44 -7.06 -11.27
C GLY A 143 -12.95 -8.06 -12.29
N ARG A 144 -12.58 -9.26 -11.83
CA ARG A 144 -12.08 -10.32 -12.73
C ARG A 144 -13.01 -11.49 -12.82
#